data_2e9dbacfbb4c2c12b43eba4243d0e390
#
_entry.id   2e9dbacfbb4c2c12b43eba4243d0e390
#
_cell.length_a   1.000
_cell.length_b   1.000
_cell.length_c   1.000
_cell.angle_alpha   90.00
_cell.angle_beta   90.00
_cell.angle_gamma   90.00
#
_symmetry.space_group_name_H-M   'P 1'
#
loop_
_entity.id
_entity.type
_entity.pdbx_description
1 polymer ?
#
loop_
_entity_poly.entity_id
_entity_poly.type
_entity_poly.pdbx_seq_one_letter_code
_entity_poly.pdbx_strand_id
1 'polypeptide(L)'
;MQKKTIATLLSCIMLLTALAGCGNNTSAEASKEETSAAAADTAPEATTTAAEGGADTQNDTDDPFGYQYVDQEVTAVLSIYRYYADSDKENMDYAIARMEEKYPNLSFSIEHRTDSEGSTLRTWSAVGELPDIFEINSADVYQIFKDDGSLYILDDTVKATGFYDLFSNGAAAQEARTASDGHQYGFGCEVSNLGILCYNKELFEELNISEPTNYEEFKECITVLKDAGKIPVALFGAEKWPATSLYSLACIAEGQEQGLDAVNDKDAVITEEVYKRGADKFVEIANMGAFGKGALSTNYQQAYEMMYSKEAGFFFSGSWFFLTVESDGMGDKIDYCNYNVFADDAVKETVRWNALGGAQTEAKYSVNAEPPCGLDPETVSYLGLEFEYWTRVSAGVAGNMTSVIGDFAFSGSEGYKDYYENYGNYVTFTNFTGDLSNGSFVVAADNACEMVVSGNYKTGEELVDNIADSDY
;
A
#
# COMPACT_ATOMS: atom_id res chain seq x y z
N MET A 1 -38.07 45.71 -12.60
CA MET A 1 -37.25 46.90 -12.91
C MET A 1 -35.79 46.44 -12.93
N GLN A 2 -35.23 46.51 -14.12
CA GLN A 2 -33.84 46.72 -14.55
C GLN A 2 -32.74 45.99 -13.82
N LYS A 3 -32.13 44.98 -14.44
CA LYS A 3 -30.99 44.95 -15.36
C LYS A 3 -29.75 45.76 -14.86
N LYS A 4 -28.62 45.07 -14.63
CA LYS A 4 -27.40 45.34 -15.40
C LYS A 4 -26.35 44.25 -15.14
N THR A 5 -25.97 43.65 -16.22
CA THR A 5 -24.80 42.84 -16.56
C THR A 5 -23.51 43.68 -16.47
N ILE A 6 -22.39 43.09 -15.99
CA ILE A 6 -21.05 43.44 -16.48
C ILE A 6 -20.22 42.17 -16.47
N ALA A 7 -19.86 41.72 -17.67
CA ALA A 7 -18.80 40.83 -17.99
C ALA A 7 -17.50 41.64 -18.07
N THR A 8 -16.40 41.09 -17.58
CA THR A 8 -15.06 41.60 -17.99
C THR A 8 -14.11 40.43 -18.14
N LEU A 9 -13.81 40.12 -19.36
CA LEU A 9 -12.62 39.40 -19.82
C LEU A 9 -11.35 40.14 -19.36
N LEU A 10 -10.33 39.37 -18.97
CA LEU A 10 -8.96 39.81 -19.20
C LEU A 10 -8.09 38.61 -19.56
N SER A 11 -7.82 38.56 -20.85
CA SER A 11 -6.69 37.86 -21.47
C SER A 11 -5.40 38.62 -21.21
N CYS A 12 -4.31 37.89 -21.30
CA CYS A 12 -3.01 38.33 -21.82
C CYS A 12 -1.89 38.07 -20.85
N ILE A 13 -0.84 37.62 -21.25
CA ILE A 13 0.19 37.74 -22.25
C ILE A 13 1.44 37.05 -21.74
N MET A 14 1.96 36.16 -22.56
CA MET A 14 3.33 35.67 -22.48
C MET A 14 4.31 36.81 -22.73
N LEU A 15 5.43 36.82 -22.03
CA LEU A 15 6.62 37.48 -22.46
C LEU A 15 7.83 36.56 -22.26
N LEU A 16 8.32 36.07 -23.40
CA LEU A 16 9.68 35.56 -23.59
C LEU A 16 10.66 36.72 -23.45
N THR A 17 11.75 36.53 -22.74
CA THR A 17 13.00 37.24 -23.00
C THR A 17 14.16 36.26 -22.96
N ALA A 18 14.66 35.98 -24.13
CA ALA A 18 15.99 35.45 -24.39
C ALA A 18 17.02 36.58 -24.25
N LEU A 19 18.12 36.30 -23.58
CA LEU A 19 19.34 37.09 -23.73
C LEU A 19 20.55 36.16 -23.80
N ALA A 20 21.14 36.19 -24.97
CA ALA A 20 22.40 35.57 -25.30
C ALA A 20 23.56 36.41 -24.74
N GLY A 21 24.66 35.76 -24.42
CA GLY A 21 25.94 36.41 -24.08
C GLY A 21 27.09 35.44 -24.28
N CYS A 22 27.81 35.71 -25.33
CA CYS A 22 28.98 35.01 -25.87
C CYS A 22 30.25 35.07 -25.03
N GLY A 23 31.16 34.15 -25.36
CA GLY A 23 32.61 34.33 -25.34
C GLY A 23 33.37 33.27 -24.57
N ASN A 24 34.26 32.58 -24.99
CA ASN A 24 35.18 32.38 -26.07
C ASN A 24 36.14 31.23 -25.72
N ASN A 25 36.31 30.35 -26.67
CA ASN A 25 37.51 29.66 -27.11
C ASN A 25 38.67 29.31 -26.14
N THR A 26 39.08 28.05 -26.15
CA THR A 26 40.30 27.66 -26.88
C THR A 26 40.38 26.14 -27.08
N SER A 27 40.76 25.81 -28.28
CA SER A 27 41.07 24.55 -28.92
C SER A 27 42.37 23.90 -28.46
N ALA A 28 42.46 22.58 -28.61
CA ALA A 28 43.56 21.81 -29.23
C ALA A 28 43.21 20.32 -29.09
N GLU A 29 42.84 19.69 -30.16
CA GLU A 29 43.65 18.95 -31.12
C GLU A 29 44.00 17.52 -30.70
N ALA A 30 43.63 16.68 -31.59
CA ALA A 30 43.71 15.25 -31.77
C ALA A 30 45.15 14.69 -31.79
N SER A 31 45.28 13.41 -31.42
CA SER A 31 46.12 12.51 -32.20
C SER A 31 45.61 11.07 -32.09
N LYS A 32 45.36 10.51 -33.26
CA LYS A 32 45.29 9.08 -33.55
C LYS A 32 46.69 8.48 -33.48
N GLU A 33 46.76 7.25 -33.07
CA GLU A 33 47.63 6.26 -33.77
C GLU A 33 47.17 4.83 -33.46
N GLU A 34 46.97 4.11 -34.53
CA GLU A 34 46.85 2.65 -34.66
C GLU A 34 48.23 1.99 -34.50
N THR A 35 48.25 0.76 -34.03
CA THR A 35 48.79 -0.46 -34.66
C THR A 35 49.10 -1.49 -33.62
N SER A 36 48.66 -2.63 -33.78
CA SER A 36 48.89 -3.89 -34.49
C SER A 36 49.29 -5.04 -33.58
N ALA A 37 48.47 -6.06 -33.67
CA ALA A 37 48.65 -7.48 -33.88
C ALA A 37 49.62 -8.32 -32.99
N ALA A 38 49.00 -9.43 -32.49
CA ALA A 38 49.42 -10.82 -32.46
C ALA A 38 50.20 -11.33 -31.25
N ALA A 39 49.60 -12.24 -30.50
CA ALA A 39 49.87 -13.69 -30.57
C ALA A 39 49.10 -14.43 -29.49
N ALA A 40 48.62 -15.60 -29.87
CA ALA A 40 47.90 -16.56 -29.08
C ALA A 40 48.71 -17.09 -27.92
N ASP A 41 48.07 -17.35 -26.78
CA ASP A 41 48.29 -18.59 -26.07
C ASP A 41 47.07 -19.04 -25.28
N THR A 42 46.89 -20.32 -25.25
CA THR A 42 45.79 -21.13 -24.78
C THR A 42 45.57 -21.00 -23.28
N ALA A 43 44.31 -20.72 -22.90
CA ALA A 43 43.82 -20.93 -21.54
C ALA A 43 42.66 -21.94 -21.54
N PRO A 44 42.48 -22.73 -20.47
CA PRO A 44 41.52 -23.82 -20.45
C PRO A 44 40.08 -23.33 -20.32
N GLU A 45 39.20 -24.00 -21.03
CA GLU A 45 37.75 -23.90 -20.92
C GLU A 45 37.27 -24.03 -19.49
N ALA A 46 36.84 -22.93 -18.90
CA ALA A 46 35.92 -22.96 -17.78
C ALA A 46 34.53 -23.11 -18.37
N THR A 47 33.98 -24.28 -18.26
CA THR A 47 32.58 -24.58 -18.47
C THR A 47 31.78 -23.79 -17.45
N THR A 48 31.36 -22.59 -17.81
CA THR A 48 30.20 -21.94 -17.19
C THR A 48 28.98 -22.65 -17.73
N THR A 49 28.46 -23.58 -16.96
CA THR A 49 27.07 -23.95 -17.05
C THR A 49 26.28 -22.67 -16.71
N ALA A 50 25.86 -21.97 -17.74
CA ALA A 50 24.72 -21.09 -17.63
C ALA A 50 23.59 -21.95 -17.05
N ALA A 51 23.13 -21.62 -15.86
CA ALA A 51 21.83 -22.04 -15.44
C ALA A 51 20.87 -21.40 -16.46
N GLU A 52 20.45 -22.20 -17.42
CA GLU A 52 19.20 -21.98 -18.10
C GLU A 52 18.15 -22.00 -16.99
N GLY A 53 17.70 -20.82 -16.56
CA GLY A 53 16.42 -20.65 -15.95
C GLY A 53 15.43 -21.19 -16.97
N GLY A 54 15.04 -22.41 -16.80
CA GLY A 54 13.94 -22.99 -17.52
C GLY A 54 12.72 -22.15 -17.18
N ALA A 55 12.29 -21.32 -18.10
CA ALA A 55 10.89 -21.07 -18.27
C ALA A 55 10.30 -22.43 -18.57
N ASP A 56 9.90 -23.14 -17.53
CA ASP A 56 9.00 -24.27 -17.68
C ASP A 56 7.78 -23.67 -18.39
N THR A 57 7.63 -24.09 -19.63
CA THR A 57 6.36 -24.02 -20.33
C THR A 57 5.42 -24.88 -19.52
N GLN A 58 4.84 -24.31 -18.47
CA GLN A 58 3.69 -24.87 -17.81
C GLN A 58 2.63 -25.05 -18.88
N ASN A 59 2.22 -26.28 -19.03
CA ASN A 59 1.22 -26.72 -20.01
C ASN A 59 0.02 -25.78 -19.96
N ASP A 60 -0.41 -25.36 -21.14
CA ASP A 60 -1.64 -24.60 -21.44
C ASP A 60 -2.95 -25.29 -20.98
N THR A 61 -2.84 -26.31 -20.14
CA THR A 61 -3.98 -27.07 -19.60
C THR A 61 -4.52 -26.54 -18.28
N ASP A 62 -3.89 -25.53 -17.70
CA ASP A 62 -4.22 -25.05 -16.36
C ASP A 62 -4.77 -23.60 -16.32
N ASP A 63 -5.34 -23.13 -17.43
CA ASP A 63 -6.09 -21.89 -17.42
C ASP A 63 -7.51 -22.12 -16.88
N PRO A 64 -7.83 -21.66 -15.65
CA PRO A 64 -9.14 -21.91 -15.06
C PRO A 64 -10.27 -21.09 -15.69
N PHE A 65 -9.94 -20.05 -16.49
CA PHE A 65 -10.95 -19.12 -17.00
C PHE A 65 -11.51 -19.50 -18.38
N GLY A 66 -10.76 -20.22 -19.23
CA GLY A 66 -11.23 -20.58 -20.59
C GLY A 66 -11.51 -19.37 -21.50
N TYR A 67 -12.10 -19.60 -22.66
CA TYR A 67 -12.41 -18.56 -23.66
C TYR A 67 -13.89 -18.13 -23.70
N GLN A 68 -14.71 -18.60 -22.79
CA GLN A 68 -16.16 -18.54 -22.96
C GLN A 68 -16.79 -17.14 -22.73
N TYR A 69 -16.00 -16.15 -22.33
CA TYR A 69 -16.52 -14.86 -21.87
C TYR A 69 -16.18 -13.69 -22.80
N VAL A 70 -15.27 -13.87 -23.75
CA VAL A 70 -14.87 -12.81 -24.69
C VAL A 70 -15.02 -13.30 -26.11
N ASP A 71 -15.81 -12.59 -26.92
CA ASP A 71 -15.83 -12.78 -28.35
C ASP A 71 -14.49 -12.30 -28.93
N GLN A 72 -13.74 -13.18 -29.57
CA GLN A 72 -12.44 -12.89 -30.17
C GLN A 72 -12.47 -11.85 -31.31
N GLU A 73 -13.65 -11.52 -31.80
CA GLU A 73 -13.82 -10.46 -32.81
C GLU A 73 -13.94 -9.05 -32.18
N VAL A 74 -14.16 -8.97 -30.88
CA VAL A 74 -14.30 -7.69 -30.18
C VAL A 74 -12.92 -7.10 -29.92
N THR A 75 -12.71 -5.86 -30.34
CA THR A 75 -11.51 -5.08 -30.02
C THR A 75 -11.83 -4.09 -28.92
N ALA A 76 -11.09 -4.14 -27.83
CA ALA A 76 -11.24 -3.22 -26.71
C ALA A 76 -9.89 -2.90 -26.03
N VAL A 77 -9.84 -1.75 -25.37
CA VAL A 77 -8.75 -1.37 -24.47
C VAL A 77 -9.36 -1.25 -23.08
N LEU A 78 -8.99 -2.14 -22.17
CA LEU A 78 -9.42 -2.07 -20.78
C LEU A 78 -8.57 -1.07 -20.03
N SER A 79 -9.21 -0.14 -19.35
CA SER A 79 -8.56 0.79 -18.43
C SER A 79 -8.59 0.26 -17.00
N ILE A 80 -7.42 0.16 -16.38
CA ILE A 80 -7.27 -0.29 -14.99
C ILE A 80 -6.58 0.80 -14.20
N TYR A 81 -7.24 1.31 -13.16
CA TYR A 81 -6.69 2.27 -12.22
C TYR A 81 -6.30 1.59 -10.93
N ARG A 82 -5.01 1.63 -10.59
CA ARG A 82 -4.50 1.02 -9.36
C ARG A 82 -3.25 1.69 -8.82
N TYR A 83 -2.99 1.41 -7.54
CA TYR A 83 -1.70 1.68 -6.94
C TYR A 83 -0.63 0.81 -7.59
N TYR A 84 0.48 1.44 -7.93
CA TYR A 84 1.57 0.81 -8.65
C TYR A 84 2.88 1.02 -7.91
N ALA A 85 3.38 -0.03 -7.30
CA ALA A 85 4.75 -0.09 -6.82
C ALA A 85 5.61 -0.81 -7.86
N ASP A 86 6.88 -0.46 -7.96
CA ASP A 86 7.81 -1.11 -8.89
C ASP A 86 7.85 -2.64 -8.68
N SER A 87 7.67 -3.09 -7.44
CA SER A 87 7.58 -4.52 -7.08
C SER A 87 6.39 -5.26 -7.71
N ASP A 88 5.30 -4.55 -7.99
CA ASP A 88 4.09 -5.12 -8.62
C ASP A 88 4.13 -5.08 -10.15
N LYS A 89 5.02 -4.27 -10.72
CA LYS A 89 5.07 -4.04 -12.16
C LYS A 89 5.29 -5.32 -12.96
N GLU A 90 6.27 -6.09 -12.56
CA GLU A 90 6.61 -7.34 -13.28
C GLU A 90 5.45 -8.32 -13.26
N ASN A 91 4.70 -8.39 -12.17
CA ASN A 91 3.56 -9.27 -12.02
C ASN A 91 2.39 -8.82 -12.91
N MET A 92 2.16 -7.52 -13.00
CA MET A 92 1.13 -6.96 -13.87
C MET A 92 1.51 -7.12 -15.35
N ASP A 93 2.75 -6.82 -15.71
CA ASP A 93 3.24 -7.01 -17.07
C ASP A 93 3.12 -8.47 -17.52
N TYR A 94 3.36 -9.41 -16.61
CA TYR A 94 3.14 -10.85 -16.86
C TYR A 94 1.66 -11.16 -17.12
N ALA A 95 0.77 -10.67 -16.25
CA ALA A 95 -0.68 -10.89 -16.41
C ALA A 95 -1.19 -10.29 -17.73
N ILE A 96 -0.78 -9.06 -18.06
CA ILE A 96 -1.14 -8.40 -19.32
C ILE A 96 -0.65 -9.22 -20.51
N ALA A 97 0.63 -9.63 -20.52
CA ALA A 97 1.18 -10.42 -21.62
C ALA A 97 0.43 -11.72 -21.85
N ARG A 98 0.06 -12.43 -20.77
CA ARG A 98 -0.74 -13.65 -20.86
C ARG A 98 -2.13 -13.40 -21.43
N MET A 99 -2.77 -12.33 -20.98
CA MET A 99 -4.12 -12.00 -21.44
C MET A 99 -4.13 -11.50 -22.88
N GLU A 100 -3.16 -10.70 -23.30
CA GLU A 100 -3.03 -10.25 -24.69
C GLU A 100 -2.67 -11.40 -25.65
N GLU A 101 -1.91 -12.39 -25.19
CA GLU A 101 -1.68 -13.63 -25.95
C GLU A 101 -2.98 -14.42 -26.13
N LYS A 102 -3.78 -14.55 -25.07
CA LYS A 102 -5.06 -15.25 -25.05
C LYS A 102 -6.15 -14.50 -25.83
N TYR A 103 -6.18 -13.18 -25.69
CA TYR A 103 -7.18 -12.28 -26.26
C TYR A 103 -6.53 -11.25 -27.18
N PRO A 104 -6.13 -11.63 -28.42
CA PRO A 104 -5.30 -10.76 -29.27
C PRO A 104 -5.96 -9.45 -29.71
N ASN A 105 -7.26 -9.30 -29.51
CA ASN A 105 -8.01 -8.07 -29.79
C ASN A 105 -8.21 -7.20 -28.55
N LEU A 106 -7.72 -7.61 -27.38
CA LEU A 106 -7.72 -6.82 -26.17
C LEU A 106 -6.34 -6.21 -25.94
N SER A 107 -6.33 -5.05 -25.33
CA SER A 107 -5.14 -4.43 -24.75
C SER A 107 -5.53 -3.75 -23.43
N PHE A 108 -4.50 -3.44 -22.62
CA PHE A 108 -4.70 -2.91 -21.29
C PHE A 108 -4.00 -1.57 -21.16
N SER A 109 -4.68 -0.61 -20.54
CA SER A 109 -4.14 0.69 -20.16
C SER A 109 -4.14 0.80 -18.65
N ILE A 110 -2.95 0.83 -18.05
CA ILE A 110 -2.82 0.94 -16.60
C ILE A 110 -2.60 2.40 -16.23
N GLU A 111 -3.46 2.92 -15.39
CA GLU A 111 -3.33 4.25 -14.81
C GLU A 111 -2.94 4.14 -13.34
N HIS A 112 -1.97 4.96 -12.95
CA HIS A 112 -1.48 4.98 -11.58
C HIS A 112 -2.42 5.75 -10.67
N ARG A 113 -2.75 5.15 -9.54
CA ARG A 113 -3.42 5.83 -8.46
C ARG A 113 -2.49 6.90 -7.86
N THR A 114 -2.98 8.13 -7.81
CA THR A 114 -2.25 9.29 -7.31
C THR A 114 -2.59 9.63 -5.86
N ASP A 115 -3.62 9.00 -5.32
CA ASP A 115 -4.09 9.22 -3.95
C ASP A 115 -4.62 7.91 -3.34
N SER A 116 -4.50 7.78 -2.02
CA SER A 116 -5.03 6.65 -1.24
C SER A 116 -6.49 6.87 -0.81
N GLU A 117 -6.93 8.13 -0.79
CA GLU A 117 -8.24 8.52 -0.27
C GLU A 117 -9.34 8.55 -1.34
N GLY A 118 -9.00 8.22 -2.60
CA GLY A 118 -9.96 8.13 -3.70
C GLY A 118 -10.48 9.45 -4.22
N SER A 119 -9.80 10.57 -4.00
CA SER A 119 -10.21 11.88 -4.52
C SER A 119 -10.24 11.93 -6.05
N THR A 120 -9.32 11.21 -6.69
CA THR A 120 -9.27 11.05 -8.15
C THR A 120 -10.50 10.30 -8.64
N LEU A 121 -10.84 9.17 -8.01
CA LEU A 121 -12.03 8.39 -8.38
C LEU A 121 -13.31 9.19 -8.22
N ARG A 122 -13.47 9.96 -7.14
CA ARG A 122 -14.62 10.86 -6.96
C ARG A 122 -14.71 11.91 -8.06
N THR A 123 -13.57 12.45 -8.48
CA THR A 123 -13.53 13.43 -9.57
C THR A 123 -13.97 12.79 -10.89
N TRP A 124 -13.48 11.62 -11.21
CA TRP A 124 -13.84 10.89 -12.43
C TRP A 124 -15.30 10.42 -12.40
N SER A 125 -15.78 9.92 -11.27
CA SER A 125 -17.21 9.58 -11.10
C SER A 125 -18.09 10.78 -11.37
N ALA A 126 -17.75 11.96 -10.83
CA ALA A 126 -18.56 13.18 -11.01
C ALA A 126 -18.68 13.65 -12.47
N VAL A 127 -17.76 13.25 -13.34
CA VAL A 127 -17.77 13.59 -14.78
C VAL A 127 -18.06 12.40 -15.69
N GLY A 128 -18.30 11.21 -15.12
CA GLY A 128 -18.61 10.00 -15.87
C GLY A 128 -17.40 9.37 -16.56
N GLU A 129 -16.21 9.53 -16.00
CA GLU A 129 -14.93 9.06 -16.56
C GLU A 129 -14.26 7.98 -15.68
N LEU A 130 -15.03 7.22 -14.89
CA LEU A 130 -14.48 6.09 -14.16
C LEU A 130 -13.87 5.07 -15.12
N PRO A 131 -12.69 4.50 -14.81
CA PRO A 131 -12.10 3.41 -15.57
C PRO A 131 -12.99 2.16 -15.61
N ASP A 132 -12.62 1.17 -16.44
CA ASP A 132 -13.32 -0.10 -16.50
C ASP A 132 -13.18 -0.90 -15.21
N ILE A 133 -11.97 -0.91 -14.67
CA ILE A 133 -11.60 -1.57 -13.42
C ILE A 133 -10.81 -0.59 -12.57
N PHE A 134 -11.09 -0.51 -11.29
CA PHE A 134 -10.39 0.42 -10.40
C PHE A 134 -10.28 -0.09 -8.97
N GLU A 135 -9.15 0.24 -8.36
CA GLU A 135 -8.85 -0.06 -6.97
C GLU A 135 -9.46 1.00 -6.06
N ILE A 136 -10.24 0.57 -5.08
CA ILE A 136 -10.80 1.45 -4.03
C ILE A 136 -10.15 1.06 -2.70
N ASN A 137 -9.56 2.05 -2.01
CA ASN A 137 -8.92 1.86 -0.70
C ASN A 137 -9.56 2.72 0.39
N SER A 138 -10.76 3.23 0.15
CA SER A 138 -11.44 4.13 1.07
C SER A 138 -12.87 3.67 1.25
N ALA A 139 -13.25 3.39 2.49
CA ALA A 139 -14.57 2.89 2.86
C ALA A 139 -15.70 3.79 2.36
N ASP A 140 -15.52 5.09 2.52
CA ASP A 140 -16.54 6.06 2.14
C ASP A 140 -16.70 6.16 0.61
N VAL A 141 -15.60 6.07 -0.16
CA VAL A 141 -15.66 6.02 -1.63
C VAL A 141 -16.36 4.75 -2.09
N TYR A 142 -16.00 3.61 -1.49
CA TYR A 142 -16.65 2.34 -1.78
C TYR A 142 -18.16 2.41 -1.49
N GLN A 143 -18.54 2.92 -0.33
CA GLN A 143 -19.95 3.02 0.04
C GLN A 143 -20.72 3.96 -0.88
N ILE A 144 -20.13 5.13 -1.24
CA ILE A 144 -20.76 6.06 -2.19
C ILE A 144 -20.99 5.38 -3.54
N PHE A 145 -19.97 4.71 -4.09
CA PHE A 145 -20.07 4.09 -5.41
C PHE A 145 -20.98 2.86 -5.44
N LYS A 146 -21.08 2.15 -4.32
CA LYS A 146 -22.04 1.07 -4.16
C LYS A 146 -23.48 1.63 -4.15
N ASP A 147 -23.71 2.68 -3.37
CA ASP A 147 -25.06 3.25 -3.19
C ASP A 147 -25.57 4.00 -4.42
N ASP A 148 -24.69 4.60 -5.22
CA ASP A 148 -25.06 5.28 -6.46
C ASP A 148 -25.13 4.36 -7.69
N GLY A 149 -24.76 3.09 -7.52
CA GLY A 149 -24.82 2.07 -8.57
C GLY A 149 -23.65 2.12 -9.55
N SER A 150 -22.55 2.77 -9.21
CA SER A 150 -21.34 2.80 -10.05
C SER A 150 -20.59 1.47 -10.09
N LEU A 151 -20.84 0.58 -9.12
CA LEU A 151 -20.17 -0.72 -9.01
C LEU A 151 -21.04 -1.85 -9.58
N TYR A 152 -20.41 -2.68 -10.41
CA TYR A 152 -21.04 -3.90 -10.90
C TYR A 152 -21.07 -4.98 -9.82
N ILE A 153 -22.19 -5.74 -9.74
CA ILE A 153 -22.34 -6.88 -8.81
C ILE A 153 -21.65 -8.11 -9.40
N LEU A 154 -20.72 -8.68 -8.69
CA LEU A 154 -19.80 -9.74 -9.15
C LEU A 154 -20.27 -11.16 -8.83
N ASP A 155 -21.36 -11.35 -8.11
CA ASP A 155 -21.80 -12.64 -7.57
C ASP A 155 -21.81 -13.76 -8.60
N ASP A 156 -22.43 -13.51 -9.76
CA ASP A 156 -22.57 -14.50 -10.82
C ASP A 156 -21.21 -14.82 -11.47
N THR A 157 -20.37 -13.82 -11.67
CA THR A 157 -19.03 -13.99 -12.27
C THR A 157 -18.09 -14.74 -11.33
N VAL A 158 -18.07 -14.37 -10.06
CA VAL A 158 -17.28 -15.06 -9.03
C VAL A 158 -17.69 -16.52 -8.92
N LYS A 159 -19.00 -16.79 -8.90
CA LYS A 159 -19.53 -18.15 -8.84
C LYS A 159 -19.22 -18.96 -10.10
N ALA A 160 -19.35 -18.36 -11.27
CA ALA A 160 -19.11 -19.05 -12.54
C ALA A 160 -17.65 -19.41 -12.76
N THR A 161 -16.72 -18.57 -12.31
CA THR A 161 -15.28 -18.80 -12.41
C THR A 161 -14.72 -19.67 -11.30
N GLY A 162 -15.42 -19.76 -10.15
CA GLY A 162 -14.85 -20.34 -8.94
C GLY A 162 -13.61 -19.60 -8.45
N PHE A 163 -13.53 -18.30 -8.69
CA PHE A 163 -12.34 -17.47 -8.47
C PHE A 163 -11.69 -17.69 -7.10
N TYR A 164 -12.48 -17.68 -6.05
CA TYR A 164 -11.95 -17.85 -4.71
C TYR A 164 -11.49 -19.27 -4.39
N ASP A 165 -11.98 -20.28 -5.11
CA ASP A 165 -11.53 -21.68 -4.98
C ASP A 165 -10.09 -21.88 -5.51
N LEU A 166 -9.59 -20.91 -6.27
CA LEU A 166 -8.22 -20.90 -6.81
C LEU A 166 -7.15 -20.49 -5.77
N PHE A 167 -7.57 -20.07 -4.58
CA PHE A 167 -6.65 -19.57 -3.55
C PHE A 167 -6.83 -20.34 -2.23
N SER A 168 -5.73 -20.55 -1.50
CA SER A 168 -5.76 -21.30 -0.23
C SER A 168 -6.59 -20.63 0.86
N ASN A 169 -6.72 -19.32 0.80
CA ASN A 169 -7.48 -18.48 1.74
C ASN A 169 -8.78 -17.93 1.12
N GLY A 170 -9.18 -18.45 -0.03
CA GLY A 170 -10.25 -17.89 -0.84
C GLY A 170 -11.58 -17.76 -0.10
N ALA A 171 -11.94 -18.73 0.74
CA ALA A 171 -13.19 -18.63 1.52
C ALA A 171 -13.20 -17.41 2.44
N ALA A 172 -12.10 -17.14 3.13
CA ALA A 172 -11.98 -15.96 4.00
C ALA A 172 -11.96 -14.67 3.18
N ALA A 173 -11.26 -14.67 2.03
CA ALA A 173 -11.24 -13.53 1.11
C ALA A 173 -12.63 -13.24 0.53
N GLN A 174 -13.40 -14.27 0.18
CA GLN A 174 -14.76 -14.12 -0.30
C GLN A 174 -15.68 -13.54 0.78
N GLU A 175 -15.64 -14.09 1.99
CA GLU A 175 -16.43 -13.59 3.12
C GLU A 175 -16.16 -12.10 3.34
N ALA A 176 -14.90 -11.74 3.32
CA ALA A 176 -14.46 -10.37 3.53
C ALA A 176 -14.88 -9.39 2.44
N ARG A 177 -15.07 -9.84 1.22
CA ARG A 177 -15.52 -9.02 0.09
C ARG A 177 -17.04 -9.01 -0.07
N THR A 178 -17.76 -9.75 0.77
CA THR A 178 -19.23 -9.77 0.73
C THR A 178 -19.76 -8.61 1.56
N ALA A 179 -20.47 -7.71 0.91
CA ALA A 179 -21.07 -6.55 1.54
C ALA A 179 -22.24 -6.94 2.47
N SER A 180 -22.66 -6.00 3.33
CA SER A 180 -23.74 -6.24 4.30
C SER A 180 -25.10 -6.58 3.68
N ASP A 181 -25.29 -6.24 2.40
CA ASP A 181 -26.46 -6.63 1.61
C ASP A 181 -26.37 -8.03 1.00
N GLY A 182 -25.24 -8.73 1.21
CA GLY A 182 -24.96 -10.07 0.75
C GLY A 182 -24.38 -10.17 -0.65
N HIS A 183 -24.07 -9.05 -1.29
CA HIS A 183 -23.48 -8.98 -2.63
C HIS A 183 -21.99 -8.68 -2.60
N GLN A 184 -21.31 -9.04 -3.68
CA GLN A 184 -19.90 -8.69 -3.91
C GLN A 184 -19.79 -7.61 -4.97
N TYR A 185 -19.14 -6.50 -4.61
CA TYR A 185 -18.91 -5.35 -5.52
C TYR A 185 -17.41 -5.16 -5.82
N GLY A 186 -16.60 -6.02 -5.26
CA GLY A 186 -15.16 -6.00 -5.45
C GLY A 186 -14.54 -7.36 -5.29
N PHE A 187 -13.32 -7.50 -5.78
CA PHE A 187 -12.55 -8.74 -5.74
C PHE A 187 -11.10 -8.49 -5.34
N GLY A 188 -10.48 -9.54 -4.87
CA GLY A 188 -9.10 -9.58 -4.41
C GLY A 188 -8.93 -10.72 -3.41
N CYS A 189 -7.70 -11.17 -3.24
CA CYS A 189 -7.40 -12.35 -2.46
C CYS A 189 -6.71 -12.03 -1.13
N GLU A 190 -6.45 -10.78 -0.86
CA GLU A 190 -5.79 -10.34 0.37
C GLU A 190 -6.70 -10.50 1.57
N VAL A 191 -6.15 -10.97 2.67
CA VAL A 191 -6.95 -11.33 3.86
C VAL A 191 -6.56 -10.53 5.08
N SER A 192 -5.30 -10.22 5.28
CA SER A 192 -4.87 -9.38 6.40
C SER A 192 -3.42 -8.95 6.23
N ASN A 193 -3.10 -7.80 6.80
CA ASN A 193 -1.76 -7.29 6.93
C ASN A 193 -1.43 -7.09 8.41
N LEU A 194 -0.15 -7.09 8.73
CA LEU A 194 0.35 -6.76 10.05
C LEU A 194 0.83 -5.31 10.04
N GLY A 195 0.47 -4.54 11.04
CA GLY A 195 1.12 -3.26 11.29
C GLY A 195 2.50 -3.49 11.84
N ILE A 196 3.52 -3.01 11.16
CA ILE A 196 4.91 -3.28 11.52
C ILE A 196 5.69 -1.99 11.73
N LEU A 197 6.56 -1.99 12.73
CA LEU A 197 7.58 -0.98 12.92
C LEU A 197 8.92 -1.57 12.47
N CYS A 198 9.34 -1.22 11.26
CA CYS A 198 10.62 -1.65 10.72
C CYS A 198 11.77 -0.78 11.25
N TYR A 199 12.98 -1.32 11.28
CA TYR A 199 14.17 -0.58 11.65
C TYR A 199 15.36 -0.93 10.75
N ASN A 200 16.34 0.00 10.64
CA ASN A 200 17.57 -0.22 9.91
C ASN A 200 18.62 -0.85 10.83
N LYS A 201 18.95 -2.13 10.61
CA LYS A 201 19.89 -2.91 11.42
C LYS A 201 21.29 -2.28 11.46
N GLU A 202 21.80 -1.82 10.32
CA GLU A 202 23.12 -1.21 10.24
C GLU A 202 23.21 0.08 11.07
N LEU A 203 22.15 0.92 11.03
CA LEU A 203 22.11 2.13 11.85
C LEU A 203 22.04 1.80 13.34
N PHE A 204 21.28 0.77 13.70
CA PHE A 204 21.17 0.31 15.08
C PHE A 204 22.49 -0.21 15.61
N GLU A 205 23.24 -0.99 14.81
CA GLU A 205 24.60 -1.43 15.14
C GLU A 205 25.55 -0.23 15.29
N GLU A 206 25.54 0.73 14.37
CA GLU A 206 26.38 1.93 14.43
C GLU A 206 26.14 2.75 15.70
N LEU A 207 24.90 2.83 16.16
CA LEU A 207 24.51 3.58 17.35
C LEU A 207 24.52 2.74 18.64
N ASN A 208 24.80 1.43 18.52
CA ASN A 208 24.79 0.47 19.62
C ASN A 208 23.44 0.46 20.35
N ILE A 209 22.34 0.45 19.61
CA ILE A 209 20.97 0.26 20.09
C ILE A 209 20.42 -1.07 19.59
N SER A 210 19.50 -1.65 20.35
CA SER A 210 18.83 -2.90 20.03
C SER A 210 17.38 -2.67 19.68
N GLU A 211 16.75 -3.67 19.08
CA GLU A 211 15.29 -3.71 18.92
C GLU A 211 14.63 -3.46 20.29
N PRO A 212 13.73 -2.47 20.39
CA PRO A 212 12.99 -2.20 21.62
C PRO A 212 11.92 -3.27 21.87
N THR A 213 11.84 -3.76 23.10
CA THR A 213 10.89 -4.79 23.50
C THR A 213 9.69 -4.24 24.31
N ASN A 214 9.76 -2.96 24.69
CA ASN A 214 8.77 -2.27 25.51
C ASN A 214 8.84 -0.76 25.32
N TYR A 215 7.92 -0.03 25.92
CA TYR A 215 7.77 1.40 25.74
C TYR A 215 8.97 2.22 26.24
N GLU A 216 9.58 1.85 27.37
CA GLU A 216 10.75 2.56 27.88
C GLU A 216 11.95 2.40 26.94
N GLU A 217 12.22 1.19 26.45
CA GLU A 217 13.29 0.94 25.48
C GLU A 217 13.03 1.68 24.15
N PHE A 218 11.78 1.77 23.72
CA PHE A 218 11.43 2.53 22.53
C PHE A 218 11.74 4.03 22.70
N LYS A 219 11.42 4.60 23.86
CA LYS A 219 11.79 6.02 24.18
C LYS A 219 13.31 6.21 24.24
N GLU A 220 14.05 5.22 24.74
CA GLU A 220 15.52 5.26 24.73
C GLU A 220 16.04 5.27 23.27
N CYS A 221 15.51 4.41 22.38
CA CYS A 221 15.86 4.43 20.97
C CYS A 221 15.57 5.80 20.32
N ILE A 222 14.38 6.38 20.58
CA ILE A 222 14.02 7.72 20.09
C ILE A 222 15.05 8.76 20.54
N THR A 223 15.47 8.71 21.78
CA THR A 223 16.45 9.63 22.34
C THR A 223 17.82 9.50 21.66
N VAL A 224 18.33 8.27 21.54
CA VAL A 224 19.64 8.00 20.93
C VAL A 224 19.66 8.41 19.45
N LEU A 225 18.62 8.06 18.70
CA LEU A 225 18.50 8.44 17.30
C LEU A 225 18.47 9.96 17.10
N LYS A 226 17.68 10.66 17.93
CA LYS A 226 17.60 12.11 17.90
C LYS A 226 18.93 12.78 18.26
N ASP A 227 19.64 12.29 19.28
CA ASP A 227 20.94 12.81 19.69
C ASP A 227 22.01 12.59 18.61
N ALA A 228 21.86 11.53 17.82
CA ALA A 228 22.67 11.27 16.63
C ALA A 228 22.29 12.12 15.41
N GLY A 229 21.29 13.01 15.54
CA GLY A 229 20.79 13.85 14.45
C GLY A 229 19.94 13.11 13.42
N LYS A 230 19.41 11.95 13.80
CA LYS A 230 18.51 11.14 12.96
C LYS A 230 17.06 11.44 13.26
N ILE A 231 16.19 11.10 12.31
CA ILE A 231 14.75 11.03 12.52
C ILE A 231 14.45 9.72 13.25
N PRO A 232 13.89 9.74 14.47
CA PRO A 232 13.60 8.47 15.14
C PRO A 232 12.64 7.59 14.34
N VAL A 233 11.49 8.11 13.95
CA VAL A 233 10.45 7.38 13.19
C VAL A 233 10.12 8.15 11.93
N ALA A 234 10.42 7.59 10.77
CA ALA A 234 9.91 8.08 9.50
C ALA A 234 8.42 7.77 9.40
N LEU A 235 7.63 8.82 9.23
CA LEU A 235 6.18 8.73 9.11
C LEU A 235 5.74 9.34 7.78
N PHE A 236 4.96 8.61 7.00
CA PHE A 236 4.35 9.12 5.76
C PHE A 236 2.97 9.75 6.05
N GLY A 237 3.04 10.84 6.81
CA GLY A 237 1.85 11.53 7.31
C GLY A 237 1.02 12.24 6.23
N ALA A 238 1.49 12.33 4.99
CA ALA A 238 0.68 12.78 3.87
C ALA A 238 -0.55 11.88 3.62
N GLU A 239 -0.50 10.63 4.06
CA GLU A 239 -1.59 9.67 3.97
C GLU A 239 -2.47 9.59 5.24
N LYS A 240 -2.15 10.37 6.28
CA LYS A 240 -2.85 10.51 7.57
C LYS A 240 -2.95 9.24 8.41
N TRP A 241 -3.51 8.16 7.88
CA TRP A 241 -3.75 6.89 8.57
C TRP A 241 -2.56 6.32 9.37
N PRO A 242 -1.27 6.52 8.99
CA PRO A 242 -0.16 5.99 9.77
C PRO A 242 -0.07 6.57 11.19
N ALA A 243 -0.40 7.85 11.36
CA ALA A 243 -0.43 8.48 12.68
C ALA A 243 -1.55 7.91 13.55
N THR A 244 -2.73 7.75 12.96
CA THR A 244 -3.92 7.21 13.64
C THR A 244 -3.72 5.73 13.99
N SER A 245 -3.06 4.97 13.11
CA SER A 245 -2.71 3.57 13.38
C SER A 245 -1.69 3.42 14.52
N LEU A 246 -0.71 4.31 14.63
CA LEU A 246 0.20 4.31 15.78
C LEU A 246 -0.54 4.60 17.09
N TYR A 247 -1.50 5.50 17.08
CA TYR A 247 -2.37 5.74 18.23
C TYR A 247 -3.22 4.50 18.56
N SER A 248 -3.80 3.84 17.56
CA SER A 248 -4.55 2.59 17.74
C SER A 248 -3.68 1.50 18.39
N LEU A 249 -2.42 1.32 17.93
CA LEU A 249 -1.47 0.39 18.54
C LEU A 249 -1.15 0.73 20.01
N ALA A 250 -1.06 2.02 20.33
CA ALA A 250 -0.87 2.43 21.72
C ALA A 250 -2.10 2.12 22.59
N CYS A 251 -3.32 2.25 22.05
CA CYS A 251 -4.55 1.86 22.74
C CYS A 251 -4.60 0.33 22.98
N ILE A 252 -4.17 -0.45 21.97
CA ILE A 252 -4.09 -1.92 22.09
C ILE A 252 -3.09 -2.31 23.19
N ALA A 253 -1.95 -1.65 23.26
CA ALA A 253 -0.96 -1.88 24.32
C ALA A 253 -1.50 -1.59 25.72
N GLU A 254 -2.48 -0.70 25.84
CA GLU A 254 -3.16 -0.34 27.09
C GLU A 254 -4.35 -1.26 27.45
N GLY A 255 -4.61 -2.27 26.62
CA GLY A 255 -5.63 -3.29 26.86
C GLY A 255 -6.93 -3.11 26.08
N GLN A 256 -6.98 -2.20 25.12
CA GLN A 256 -8.09 -2.12 24.17
C GLN A 256 -7.81 -3.02 22.95
N GLU A 257 -8.20 -4.30 23.06
CA GLU A 257 -7.86 -5.32 22.06
C GLU A 257 -8.32 -4.99 20.63
N GLN A 258 -9.38 -4.20 20.48
CA GLN A 258 -9.92 -3.78 19.20
C GLN A 258 -9.37 -2.41 18.73
N GLY A 259 -8.45 -1.79 19.47
CA GLY A 259 -7.94 -0.47 19.13
C GLY A 259 -9.08 0.56 18.97
N LEU A 260 -9.09 1.27 17.85
CA LEU A 260 -10.10 2.29 17.54
C LEU A 260 -11.39 1.70 16.94
N ASP A 261 -11.41 0.42 16.56
CA ASP A 261 -12.60 -0.24 16.01
C ASP A 261 -13.78 -0.17 16.95
N ALA A 262 -13.55 -0.43 18.26
CA ALA A 262 -14.61 -0.40 19.24
C ALA A 262 -15.32 0.97 19.33
N VAL A 263 -14.59 2.07 19.07
CA VAL A 263 -15.20 3.41 19.00
C VAL A 263 -15.96 3.58 17.70
N ASN A 264 -15.38 3.12 16.59
CA ASN A 264 -16.02 3.14 15.28
C ASN A 264 -17.36 2.38 15.29
N ASP A 265 -17.37 1.21 15.93
CA ASP A 265 -18.53 0.32 16.02
C ASP A 265 -19.52 0.75 17.11
N LYS A 266 -19.18 1.79 17.86
CA LYS A 266 -19.96 2.32 18.99
C LYS A 266 -20.06 1.35 20.17
N ASP A 267 -19.14 0.41 20.30
CA ASP A 267 -19.01 -0.50 21.41
C ASP A 267 -18.21 0.10 22.58
N ALA A 268 -17.48 1.19 22.30
CA ALA A 268 -16.72 1.96 23.29
C ALA A 268 -16.83 3.47 23.04
N VAL A 269 -16.39 4.25 24.01
CA VAL A 269 -16.36 5.73 23.92
C VAL A 269 -14.91 6.20 24.00
N ILE A 270 -14.50 7.04 23.06
CA ILE A 270 -13.12 7.54 22.96
C ILE A 270 -12.60 8.18 24.25
N THR A 271 -13.48 8.68 25.13
CA THR A 271 -13.12 9.29 26.42
C THR A 271 -12.81 8.31 27.54
N GLU A 272 -12.88 7.00 27.28
CA GLU A 272 -12.50 5.99 28.27
C GLU A 272 -10.99 6.04 28.57
N GLU A 273 -10.63 5.64 29.80
CA GLU A 273 -9.24 5.74 30.30
C GLU A 273 -8.21 4.96 29.44
N VAL A 274 -8.62 3.87 28.80
CA VAL A 274 -7.73 3.10 27.92
C VAL A 274 -7.26 3.91 26.74
N TYR A 275 -8.15 4.69 26.13
CA TYR A 275 -7.81 5.57 25.01
C TYR A 275 -6.97 6.77 25.46
N LYS A 276 -7.21 7.32 26.65
CA LYS A 276 -6.40 8.40 27.21
C LYS A 276 -4.97 7.94 27.48
N ARG A 277 -4.78 6.76 28.07
CA ARG A 277 -3.43 6.21 28.30
C ARG A 277 -2.69 5.93 26.99
N GLY A 278 -3.36 5.35 25.98
CA GLY A 278 -2.78 5.22 24.65
C GLY A 278 -2.41 6.55 24.03
N ALA A 279 -3.29 7.56 24.16
CA ALA A 279 -3.04 8.92 23.71
C ALA A 279 -1.86 9.57 24.43
N ASP A 280 -1.70 9.38 25.74
CA ASP A 280 -0.57 9.92 26.49
C ASP A 280 0.76 9.38 25.96
N LYS A 281 0.87 8.07 25.66
CA LYS A 281 2.07 7.47 25.07
C LYS A 281 2.36 8.04 23.68
N PHE A 282 1.35 8.13 22.82
CA PHE A 282 1.50 8.65 21.46
C PHE A 282 1.91 10.14 21.48
N VAL A 283 1.28 10.96 22.32
CA VAL A 283 1.63 12.37 22.51
C VAL A 283 3.01 12.53 23.13
N GLU A 284 3.40 11.67 24.08
CA GLU A 284 4.73 11.71 24.70
C GLU A 284 5.84 11.52 23.65
N ILE A 285 5.77 10.48 22.83
CA ILE A 285 6.81 10.26 21.80
C ILE A 285 6.85 11.38 20.76
N ALA A 286 5.69 11.92 20.37
CA ALA A 286 5.63 13.08 19.48
C ALA A 286 6.33 14.30 20.10
N ASN A 287 6.07 14.60 21.38
CA ASN A 287 6.72 15.70 22.12
C ASN A 287 8.22 15.44 22.36
N MET A 288 8.67 14.19 22.43
CA MET A 288 10.08 13.84 22.41
C MET A 288 10.75 14.16 21.06
N GLY A 289 9.96 14.33 20.00
CA GLY A 289 10.41 14.59 18.63
C GLY A 289 10.65 13.31 17.84
N ALA A 290 9.85 12.27 18.07
CA ALA A 290 9.92 11.01 17.34
C ALA A 290 9.77 11.21 15.83
N PHE A 291 8.89 12.11 15.42
CA PHE A 291 8.62 12.37 14.01
C PHE A 291 9.45 13.54 13.50
N GLY A 292 9.98 13.40 12.29
CA GLY A 292 10.78 14.45 11.66
C GLY A 292 9.96 15.70 11.29
N LYS A 293 10.65 16.81 11.10
CA LYS A 293 10.02 18.00 10.53
C LYS A 293 9.56 17.69 9.11
N GLY A 294 8.30 17.98 8.81
CA GLY A 294 7.72 17.69 7.51
C GLY A 294 7.05 16.30 7.41
N ALA A 295 6.98 15.54 8.50
CA ALA A 295 6.33 14.22 8.53
C ALA A 295 4.94 14.23 7.87
N LEU A 296 4.13 15.28 8.12
CA LEU A 296 2.79 15.41 7.52
C LEU A 296 2.76 15.69 6.00
N SER A 297 3.90 15.99 5.40
CA SER A 297 4.04 16.16 3.94
C SER A 297 4.88 15.08 3.28
N THR A 298 5.39 14.14 4.07
CA THR A 298 6.20 13.02 3.60
C THR A 298 5.26 11.94 3.06
N ASN A 299 5.51 11.47 1.84
CA ASN A 299 4.80 10.34 1.25
C ASN A 299 5.45 9.00 1.62
N TYR A 300 4.81 7.89 1.26
CA TYR A 300 5.26 6.55 1.56
C TYR A 300 6.70 6.28 1.10
N GLN A 301 7.00 6.54 -0.17
CA GLN A 301 8.32 6.30 -0.75
C GLN A 301 9.41 7.11 -0.03
N GLN A 302 9.19 8.40 0.17
CA GLN A 302 10.13 9.26 0.88
C GLN A 302 10.44 8.75 2.29
N ALA A 303 9.42 8.25 3.01
CA ALA A 303 9.59 7.78 4.37
C ALA A 303 10.47 6.51 4.44
N TYR A 304 10.24 5.51 3.59
CA TYR A 304 11.08 4.33 3.62
C TYR A 304 12.50 4.58 3.06
N GLU A 305 12.65 5.48 2.09
CA GLU A 305 13.97 5.91 1.60
C GLU A 305 14.80 6.58 2.69
N MET A 306 14.18 7.36 3.59
CA MET A 306 14.86 7.91 4.78
C MET A 306 15.40 6.81 5.70
N MET A 307 14.66 5.70 5.87
CA MET A 307 15.14 4.57 6.64
C MET A 307 16.26 3.83 5.89
N TYR A 308 16.14 3.59 4.59
CA TYR A 308 17.17 2.93 3.78
C TYR A 308 18.49 3.70 3.80
N SER A 309 18.42 5.02 3.71
CA SER A 309 19.59 5.90 3.75
C SER A 309 20.16 6.15 5.15
N LYS A 310 19.62 5.52 6.18
CA LYS A 310 19.99 5.75 7.59
C LYS A 310 19.75 7.19 8.06
N GLU A 311 18.89 7.93 7.39
CA GLU A 311 18.41 9.22 7.83
C GLU A 311 17.37 9.08 8.94
N ALA A 312 16.59 8.01 8.89
CA ALA A 312 15.66 7.60 9.95
C ALA A 312 16.02 6.24 10.54
N GLY A 313 15.68 6.03 11.83
CA GLY A 313 15.90 4.79 12.54
C GLY A 313 14.81 3.76 12.29
N PHE A 314 13.56 4.19 12.45
CA PHE A 314 12.37 3.37 12.27
C PHE A 314 11.51 3.88 11.11
N PHE A 315 10.71 2.95 10.57
CA PHE A 315 9.65 3.22 9.61
C PHE A 315 8.42 2.40 9.97
N PHE A 316 7.29 3.08 10.17
CA PHE A 316 6.03 2.41 10.44
C PHE A 316 5.28 2.14 9.15
N SER A 317 4.85 0.90 8.94
CA SER A 317 4.17 0.47 7.71
C SER A 317 3.29 -0.76 7.97
N GLY A 318 2.82 -1.37 6.92
CA GLY A 318 2.22 -2.71 6.96
C GLY A 318 3.14 -3.77 6.35
N SER A 319 2.77 -5.03 6.54
CA SER A 319 3.56 -6.18 6.09
C SER A 319 3.81 -6.23 4.57
N TRP A 320 3.04 -5.53 3.75
CA TRP A 320 3.33 -5.34 2.32
C TRP A 320 4.72 -4.74 2.08
N PHE A 321 5.27 -4.01 3.05
CA PHE A 321 6.59 -3.39 2.93
C PHE A 321 7.71 -4.42 2.81
N PHE A 322 7.54 -5.64 3.31
CA PHE A 322 8.53 -6.69 3.14
C PHE A 322 8.81 -7.02 1.68
N LEU A 323 7.81 -6.95 0.81
CA LEU A 323 8.01 -7.13 -0.63
C LEU A 323 8.87 -6.02 -1.23
N THR A 324 8.62 -4.78 -0.82
CA THR A 324 9.43 -3.63 -1.23
C THR A 324 10.88 -3.81 -0.77
N VAL A 325 11.10 -4.23 0.48
CA VAL A 325 12.43 -4.51 1.03
C VAL A 325 13.17 -5.59 0.24
N GLU A 326 12.48 -6.66 -0.16
CA GLU A 326 13.04 -7.74 -0.97
C GLU A 326 13.37 -7.26 -2.39
N SER A 327 12.43 -6.62 -3.05
CA SER A 327 12.59 -6.10 -4.40
C SER A 327 13.78 -5.13 -4.49
N ASP A 328 13.97 -4.31 -3.46
CA ASP A 328 15.05 -3.32 -3.38
C ASP A 328 16.38 -3.93 -2.93
N GLY A 329 16.43 -5.23 -2.62
CA GLY A 329 17.62 -5.92 -2.14
C GLY A 329 18.08 -5.43 -0.77
N MET A 330 17.17 -4.98 0.07
CA MET A 330 17.44 -4.44 1.40
C MET A 330 17.19 -5.44 2.54
N GLY A 331 16.85 -6.69 2.23
CA GLY A 331 16.46 -7.69 3.20
C GLY A 331 17.47 -7.94 4.32
N ASP A 332 18.76 -7.89 4.01
CA ASP A 332 19.82 -8.05 5.01
C ASP A 332 19.97 -6.85 5.95
N LYS A 333 19.40 -5.70 5.58
CA LYS A 333 19.60 -4.43 6.29
C LYS A 333 18.40 -3.96 7.09
N ILE A 334 17.21 -4.40 6.71
CA ILE A 334 15.96 -3.99 7.33
C ILE A 334 15.37 -5.18 8.07
N ASP A 335 14.85 -4.93 9.24
CA ASP A 335 14.08 -5.87 10.03
C ASP A 335 12.90 -5.16 10.69
N TYR A 336 12.05 -5.88 11.42
CA TYR A 336 10.91 -5.30 12.11
C TYR A 336 10.94 -5.63 13.60
N CYS A 337 10.27 -4.79 14.39
CA CYS A 337 10.12 -5.01 15.82
C CYS A 337 9.11 -6.13 16.07
N ASN A 338 9.55 -7.16 16.79
CA ASN A 338 8.72 -8.31 17.16
C ASN A 338 7.80 -8.05 18.36
N TYR A 339 7.92 -6.88 18.97
CA TYR A 339 7.22 -6.52 20.20
C TYR A 339 6.35 -5.28 19.96
N ASN A 340 5.23 -5.20 20.67
CA ASN A 340 4.46 -3.96 20.70
C ASN A 340 5.24 -2.92 21.52
N VAL A 341 5.85 -1.98 20.82
CA VAL A 341 6.72 -0.95 21.40
C VAL A 341 5.99 0.05 22.32
N PHE A 342 4.67 0.04 22.35
CA PHE A 342 3.88 0.82 23.28
C PHE A 342 3.51 0.05 24.56
N ALA A 343 3.76 -1.25 24.64
CA ALA A 343 3.50 -2.02 25.84
C ALA A 343 4.53 -1.73 26.94
N ASP A 344 4.09 -1.75 28.21
CA ASP A 344 4.99 -1.53 29.35
C ASP A 344 5.93 -2.72 29.58
N ASP A 345 5.47 -3.93 29.28
CA ASP A 345 6.24 -5.17 29.37
C ASP A 345 6.52 -5.70 27.95
N ALA A 346 7.53 -6.56 27.83
CA ALA A 346 7.88 -7.22 26.57
C ALA A 346 6.76 -8.18 26.13
N VAL A 347 5.82 -7.67 25.40
CA VAL A 347 4.72 -8.43 24.81
C VAL A 347 5.00 -8.57 23.32
N LYS A 348 5.16 -9.81 22.84
CA LYS A 348 5.32 -10.05 21.40
C LYS A 348 4.13 -9.48 20.66
N GLU A 349 4.42 -8.84 19.53
CA GLU A 349 3.39 -8.32 18.65
C GLU A 349 2.53 -9.48 18.14
N THR A 350 1.30 -9.50 18.59
CA THR A 350 0.29 -10.50 18.20
C THR A 350 -0.88 -9.87 17.49
N VAL A 351 -0.83 -8.55 17.33
CA VAL A 351 -1.90 -7.78 16.71
C VAL A 351 -1.73 -7.80 15.20
N ARG A 352 -2.78 -8.22 14.54
CA ARG A 352 -2.92 -8.02 13.10
C ARG A 352 -3.92 -6.93 12.83
N TRP A 353 -3.60 -6.19 11.83
CA TRP A 353 -4.64 -5.48 11.16
C TRP A 353 -5.33 -6.40 10.17
N ASN A 354 -6.62 -6.45 10.32
CA ASN A 354 -7.43 -7.10 9.33
C ASN A 354 -7.42 -6.22 8.08
N ALA A 355 -6.79 -6.65 7.00
CA ALA A 355 -6.92 -5.99 5.70
C ALA A 355 -8.35 -6.13 5.14
N LEU A 356 -9.17 -6.84 5.86
CA LEU A 356 -10.58 -7.02 5.57
C LEU A 356 -11.43 -6.06 6.38
N GLY A 357 -10.79 -5.05 6.89
CA GLY A 357 -11.30 -4.08 7.81
C GLY A 357 -12.75 -3.78 7.63
N GLY A 358 -13.54 -3.85 8.68
CA GLY A 358 -14.96 -3.61 8.57
C GLY A 358 -15.59 -4.24 7.33
N ALA A 359 -14.98 -5.31 6.84
CA ALA A 359 -15.48 -6.21 5.80
C ALA A 359 -15.77 -5.62 4.41
N GLN A 360 -15.52 -4.38 4.11
CA GLN A 360 -16.14 -3.85 2.91
C GLN A 360 -15.33 -2.78 2.19
N THR A 361 -14.13 -2.55 2.64
CA THR A 361 -13.42 -1.36 2.24
C THR A 361 -12.25 -1.59 1.32
N GLU A 362 -11.68 -2.78 1.34
CA GLU A 362 -10.68 -3.14 0.35
C GLU A 362 -11.21 -4.15 -0.66
N ALA A 363 -12.11 -3.69 -1.48
CA ALA A 363 -12.17 -4.26 -2.80
C ALA A 363 -10.88 -3.86 -3.49
N LYS A 364 -9.93 -4.79 -3.59
CA LYS A 364 -8.69 -4.51 -4.32
C LYS A 364 -9.04 -3.94 -5.69
N TYR A 365 -10.05 -4.52 -6.33
CA TYR A 365 -10.61 -4.04 -7.57
C TYR A 365 -12.13 -4.07 -7.55
N SER A 366 -12.72 -3.04 -8.12
CA SER A 366 -14.14 -3.00 -8.50
C SER A 366 -14.28 -2.82 -9.99
N VAL A 367 -15.40 -3.25 -10.53
CA VAL A 367 -15.75 -3.11 -11.95
C VAL A 367 -16.79 -2.02 -12.11
N ASN A 368 -16.57 -1.14 -13.07
CA ASN A 368 -17.53 -0.10 -13.44
C ASN A 368 -18.82 -0.73 -13.96
N ALA A 369 -19.95 -0.30 -13.44
CA ALA A 369 -21.26 -0.76 -13.91
C ALA A 369 -21.54 -0.35 -15.37
N GLU A 370 -20.87 0.70 -15.86
CA GLU A 370 -20.93 1.19 -17.24
C GLU A 370 -19.51 1.34 -17.82
N PRO A 371 -18.81 0.24 -18.19
CA PRO A 371 -17.43 0.29 -18.60
C PRO A 371 -17.18 1.13 -19.86
N PRO A 372 -16.25 2.09 -19.85
CA PRO A 372 -16.00 2.95 -21.02
C PRO A 372 -15.36 2.21 -22.22
N CYS A 373 -14.76 1.03 -22.03
CA CYS A 373 -14.21 0.24 -23.13
C CYS A 373 -15.27 -0.30 -24.11
N GLY A 374 -16.54 -0.23 -23.74
CA GLY A 374 -17.67 -0.65 -24.59
C GLY A 374 -17.98 -2.16 -24.53
N LEU A 375 -17.29 -2.92 -23.70
CA LEU A 375 -17.68 -4.26 -23.31
C LEU A 375 -18.81 -4.19 -22.26
N ASP A 376 -19.62 -5.24 -22.16
CA ASP A 376 -20.56 -5.33 -21.06
C ASP A 376 -19.83 -5.57 -19.72
N PRO A 377 -20.39 -5.13 -18.59
CA PRO A 377 -19.73 -5.20 -17.29
C PRO A 377 -19.51 -6.65 -16.81
N GLU A 378 -20.30 -7.60 -17.25
CA GLU A 378 -20.09 -9.01 -16.96
C GLU A 378 -18.78 -9.50 -17.62
N THR A 379 -18.57 -9.22 -18.90
CA THR A 379 -17.34 -9.52 -19.61
C THR A 379 -16.12 -8.86 -18.95
N VAL A 380 -16.23 -7.57 -18.60
CA VAL A 380 -15.15 -6.85 -17.89
C VAL A 380 -14.86 -7.49 -16.55
N SER A 381 -15.87 -7.96 -15.82
CA SER A 381 -15.68 -8.64 -14.54
C SER A 381 -14.89 -9.95 -14.67
N TYR A 382 -15.17 -10.75 -15.69
CA TYR A 382 -14.37 -11.95 -15.99
C TYR A 382 -12.91 -11.61 -16.29
N LEU A 383 -12.68 -10.61 -17.12
CA LEU A 383 -11.32 -10.16 -17.46
C LEU A 383 -10.58 -9.60 -16.25
N GLY A 384 -11.28 -8.90 -15.36
CA GLY A 384 -10.71 -8.40 -14.12
C GLY A 384 -10.29 -9.51 -13.15
N LEU A 385 -11.14 -10.52 -12.96
CA LEU A 385 -10.82 -11.70 -12.15
C LEU A 385 -9.64 -12.49 -12.72
N GLU A 386 -9.58 -12.66 -14.03
CA GLU A 386 -8.48 -13.34 -14.72
C GLU A 386 -7.17 -12.55 -14.61
N PHE A 387 -7.22 -11.22 -14.78
CA PHE A 387 -6.07 -10.34 -14.60
C PHE A 387 -5.50 -10.45 -13.18
N GLU A 388 -6.33 -10.39 -12.16
CA GLU A 388 -5.91 -10.54 -10.77
C GLU A 388 -5.30 -11.92 -10.52
N TYR A 389 -5.91 -12.98 -11.03
CA TYR A 389 -5.38 -14.33 -10.91
C TYR A 389 -3.96 -14.43 -11.49
N TRP A 390 -3.73 -13.99 -12.72
CA TRP A 390 -2.40 -14.07 -13.34
C TRP A 390 -1.37 -13.17 -12.67
N THR A 391 -1.78 -12.03 -12.15
CA THR A 391 -0.92 -11.18 -11.33
C THR A 391 -0.45 -11.94 -10.10
N ARG A 392 -1.34 -12.70 -9.44
CA ARG A 392 -1.00 -13.49 -8.26
C ARG A 392 -0.16 -14.73 -8.59
N VAL A 393 -0.43 -15.40 -9.70
CA VAL A 393 0.40 -16.49 -10.19
C VAL A 393 1.83 -16.04 -10.44
N SER A 394 2.02 -14.90 -11.08
CA SER A 394 3.35 -14.33 -11.31
C SER A 394 4.06 -13.96 -10.01
N ALA A 395 3.35 -13.44 -9.06
CA ALA A 395 3.93 -13.09 -7.75
C ALA A 395 4.41 -14.33 -6.96
N GLY A 396 4.06 -15.53 -7.44
CA GLY A 396 4.42 -16.80 -6.80
C GLY A 396 3.74 -17.01 -5.46
N VAL A 397 3.72 -16.00 -4.66
CA VAL A 397 2.85 -15.78 -3.51
C VAL A 397 2.64 -14.30 -3.48
N ALA A 398 1.47 -13.90 -3.42
CA ALA A 398 1.22 -12.55 -3.04
C ALA A 398 1.77 -12.34 -1.63
N GLY A 399 2.68 -11.42 -1.50
CA GLY A 399 3.29 -11.10 -0.23
C GLY A 399 2.34 -10.64 0.85
N ASN A 400 1.08 -10.55 0.54
CA ASN A 400 0.01 -10.29 1.49
C ASN A 400 -0.71 -11.58 1.88
N MET A 401 0.03 -12.70 2.00
CA MET A 401 -0.48 -13.94 2.54
C MET A 401 -1.58 -14.61 1.71
N THR A 402 -1.78 -14.17 0.51
CA THR A 402 -2.60 -14.87 -0.45
C THR A 402 -1.73 -15.90 -1.14
N SER A 403 -1.69 -17.11 -0.62
CA SER A 403 -1.06 -18.17 -1.38
C SER A 403 -1.95 -18.52 -2.57
N VAL A 404 -1.43 -18.30 -3.75
CA VAL A 404 -1.89 -19.00 -4.92
C VAL A 404 -1.60 -20.48 -4.72
N ILE A 405 -2.43 -21.34 -5.25
CA ILE A 405 -2.24 -22.78 -5.19
C ILE A 405 -0.81 -23.14 -5.62
N GLY A 406 -0.01 -23.64 -4.69
CA GLY A 406 1.35 -24.08 -4.97
C GLY A 406 2.31 -24.00 -3.79
N ASP A 407 3.42 -24.72 -3.91
CA ASP A 407 4.51 -24.66 -2.93
C ASP A 407 5.29 -23.34 -3.08
N PHE A 408 5.53 -22.73 -1.98
CA PHE A 408 6.12 -21.41 -1.89
C PHE A 408 7.57 -21.47 -1.40
N ALA A 409 8.47 -20.85 -2.13
CA ALA A 409 9.87 -20.76 -1.75
C ALA A 409 10.23 -19.32 -1.37
N PHE A 410 10.55 -19.09 -0.08
CA PHE A 410 11.09 -17.82 0.40
C PHE A 410 12.54 -17.65 0.03
N SER A 411 12.88 -16.54 -0.58
CA SER A 411 14.27 -16.08 -0.72
C SER A 411 14.58 -14.85 0.13
N GLY A 412 13.62 -14.38 0.89
CA GLY A 412 13.59 -13.08 1.47
C GLY A 412 14.34 -12.84 2.79
N SER A 413 14.19 -11.65 3.34
CA SER A 413 14.77 -11.24 4.62
C SER A 413 14.32 -12.14 5.78
N GLU A 414 15.11 -12.20 6.83
CA GLU A 414 14.74 -12.99 8.02
C GLU A 414 13.42 -12.50 8.63
N GLY A 415 13.19 -11.18 8.66
CA GLY A 415 11.95 -10.61 9.17
C GLY A 415 10.72 -11.03 8.36
N TYR A 416 10.82 -10.99 7.03
CA TYR A 416 9.74 -11.47 6.15
C TYR A 416 9.44 -12.96 6.35
N LYS A 417 10.50 -13.76 6.44
CA LYS A 417 10.39 -15.19 6.66
C LYS A 417 9.76 -15.50 8.02
N ASP A 418 10.22 -14.86 9.09
CA ASP A 418 9.67 -15.03 10.44
C ASP A 418 8.19 -14.62 10.50
N TYR A 419 7.85 -13.48 9.92
CA TYR A 419 6.47 -13.04 9.76
C TYR A 419 5.60 -14.10 9.10
N TYR A 420 6.07 -14.67 8.00
CA TYR A 420 5.31 -15.64 7.24
C TYR A 420 5.16 -16.98 7.97
N GLU A 421 6.25 -17.50 8.53
CA GLU A 421 6.23 -18.76 9.29
C GLU A 421 5.32 -18.68 10.52
N ASN A 422 5.23 -17.52 11.12
CA ASN A 422 4.45 -17.28 12.33
C ASN A 422 3.06 -16.69 12.08
N TYR A 423 2.71 -16.43 10.82
CA TYR A 423 1.44 -15.77 10.48
C TYR A 423 0.20 -16.37 11.14
N GLY A 424 0.08 -17.69 11.17
CA GLY A 424 -1.04 -18.38 11.83
C GLY A 424 -1.14 -18.16 13.35
N ASN A 425 -0.06 -17.68 13.98
CA ASN A 425 0.00 -17.44 15.42
C ASN A 425 -0.46 -16.03 15.81
N TYR A 426 -0.60 -15.12 14.83
CA TYR A 426 -1.10 -13.78 15.10
C TYR A 426 -2.62 -13.82 15.29
N VAL A 427 -3.10 -13.04 16.20
CA VAL A 427 -4.54 -12.85 16.45
C VAL A 427 -4.98 -11.57 15.77
N THR A 428 -6.05 -11.62 15.00
CA THR A 428 -6.60 -10.43 14.34
C THR A 428 -7.51 -9.70 15.32
N PHE A 429 -7.23 -8.43 15.57
CA PHE A 429 -7.98 -7.65 16.55
C PHE A 429 -8.60 -6.38 15.98
N THR A 430 -8.03 -5.78 14.96
CA THR A 430 -8.41 -4.44 14.53
C THR A 430 -8.28 -4.25 13.04
N ASN A 431 -8.91 -3.22 12.55
CA ASN A 431 -8.83 -2.78 11.16
C ASN A 431 -7.79 -1.66 11.01
N PHE A 432 -7.31 -1.44 9.81
CA PHE A 432 -6.67 -0.17 9.48
C PHE A 432 -7.62 0.98 9.79
N THR A 433 -7.10 2.05 10.33
CA THR A 433 -7.95 3.20 10.66
C THR A 433 -8.60 3.82 9.44
N GLY A 434 -7.95 3.75 8.27
CA GLY A 434 -8.54 4.14 6.99
C GLY A 434 -9.68 3.24 6.50
N ASP A 435 -9.80 2.03 7.05
CA ASP A 435 -10.81 1.04 6.67
C ASP A 435 -12.03 1.02 7.60
N LEU A 436 -12.05 1.88 8.60
CA LEU A 436 -13.16 2.00 9.52
C LEU A 436 -14.41 2.53 8.81
N SER A 437 -15.55 1.91 9.10
CA SER A 437 -16.82 2.18 8.40
C SER A 437 -17.41 3.56 8.67
N ASN A 438 -17.05 4.18 9.79
CA ASN A 438 -17.50 5.53 10.14
C ASN A 438 -16.52 6.59 9.63
N GLY A 439 -16.71 7.05 8.41
CA GLY A 439 -15.86 8.06 7.77
C GLY A 439 -15.73 9.36 8.56
N SER A 440 -16.76 9.77 9.31
CA SER A 440 -16.69 10.96 10.16
C SER A 440 -15.75 10.75 11.33
N PHE A 441 -15.76 9.57 11.94
CA PHE A 441 -14.84 9.20 13.00
C PHE A 441 -13.40 9.15 12.48
N VAL A 442 -13.17 8.53 11.32
CA VAL A 442 -11.85 8.47 10.68
C VAL A 442 -11.28 9.86 10.48
N VAL A 443 -12.05 10.77 9.90
CA VAL A 443 -11.62 12.15 9.66
C VAL A 443 -11.29 12.87 10.98
N ALA A 444 -12.11 12.68 12.02
CA ALA A 444 -11.86 13.27 13.33
C ALA A 444 -10.57 12.74 13.96
N ALA A 445 -10.37 11.42 13.93
CA ALA A 445 -9.19 10.76 14.49
C ALA A 445 -7.91 11.15 13.73
N ASP A 446 -7.95 11.14 12.40
CA ASP A 446 -6.82 11.52 11.56
C ASP A 446 -6.40 12.98 11.80
N ASN A 447 -7.34 13.92 11.78
CA ASN A 447 -7.04 15.32 12.04
C ASN A 447 -6.46 15.53 13.45
N ALA A 448 -6.98 14.85 14.45
CA ALA A 448 -6.47 14.93 15.81
C ALA A 448 -5.05 14.35 15.94
N CYS A 449 -4.77 13.21 15.28
CA CYS A 449 -3.43 12.61 15.24
C CYS A 449 -2.42 13.48 14.47
N GLU A 450 -2.81 14.14 13.38
CA GLU A 450 -1.97 15.16 12.71
C GLU A 450 -1.59 16.31 13.65
N MET A 451 -2.50 16.74 14.52
CA MET A 451 -2.21 17.75 15.53
C MET A 451 -1.19 17.27 16.56
N VAL A 452 -1.19 15.97 16.91
CA VAL A 452 -0.13 15.36 17.74
C VAL A 452 1.20 15.40 17.03
N VAL A 453 1.28 14.89 15.79
CA VAL A 453 2.51 14.84 14.99
C VAL A 453 3.11 16.22 14.78
N SER A 454 2.27 17.25 14.61
CA SER A 454 2.73 18.63 14.50
C SER A 454 3.14 19.27 15.83
N GLY A 455 3.01 18.56 16.97
CA GLY A 455 3.41 19.01 18.30
C GLY A 455 2.45 20.03 18.93
N ASN A 456 1.21 20.09 18.45
CA ASN A 456 0.21 21.02 18.95
C ASN A 456 -0.43 20.55 20.26
N TYR A 457 -0.45 19.25 20.55
CA TYR A 457 -0.96 18.70 21.81
C TYR A 457 0.16 18.38 22.79
N LYS A 458 -0.11 18.52 24.08
CA LYS A 458 0.83 18.27 25.16
C LYS A 458 0.41 17.09 26.05
N THR A 459 -0.85 16.72 26.00
CA THR A 459 -1.44 15.62 26.80
C THR A 459 -2.32 14.75 25.90
N GLY A 460 -2.49 13.48 26.28
CA GLY A 460 -3.42 12.59 25.60
C GLY A 460 -4.88 13.03 25.75
N GLU A 461 -5.21 13.75 26.83
CA GLU A 461 -6.55 14.31 27.02
C GLU A 461 -6.91 15.29 25.89
N GLU A 462 -5.97 16.15 25.46
CA GLU A 462 -6.21 17.08 24.34
C GLU A 462 -6.52 16.34 23.03
N LEU A 463 -5.87 15.20 22.77
CA LEU A 463 -6.16 14.35 21.61
C LEU A 463 -7.57 13.76 21.71
N VAL A 464 -7.87 13.13 22.84
CA VAL A 464 -9.16 12.43 23.07
C VAL A 464 -10.32 13.41 23.04
N ASP A 465 -10.20 14.56 23.71
CA ASP A 465 -11.25 15.60 23.74
C ASP A 465 -11.52 16.16 22.34
N ASN A 466 -10.46 16.35 21.53
CA ASN A 466 -10.64 16.85 20.16
C ASN A 466 -11.42 15.86 19.28
N ILE A 467 -11.17 14.55 19.42
CA ILE A 467 -11.97 13.53 18.73
C ILE A 467 -13.40 13.53 19.27
N ALA A 468 -13.57 13.55 20.60
CA ALA A 468 -14.88 13.51 21.25
C ALA A 468 -15.79 14.72 20.93
N ASP A 469 -15.18 15.88 20.72
CA ASP A 469 -15.89 17.12 20.35
C ASP A 469 -16.35 17.13 18.88
N SER A 470 -15.93 16.14 18.09
CA SER A 470 -16.31 16.01 16.69
C SER A 470 -17.64 15.25 16.58
N ASP A 471 -18.52 15.69 15.68
CA ASP A 471 -19.78 15.00 15.37
C ASP A 471 -19.50 13.80 14.45
N TYR A 472 -19.30 12.59 15.03
CA TYR A 472 -19.11 11.33 14.31
C TYR A 472 -20.10 10.23 14.69
#